data_de5212aaac96f752c6ed60050a3697b0
#
_entry.id   de5212aaac96f752c6ed60050a3697b0
#
_cell.length_a   1.000
_cell.length_b   1.000
_cell.length_c   1.000
_cell.angle_alpha   90.00
_cell.angle_beta   90.00
_cell.angle_gamma   90.00
#
_symmetry.space_group_name_H-M   'P 1'
#
loop_
_entity.id
_entity.type
_entity.pdbx_description
1 polymer ?
#
loop_
_entity_poly.entity_id
_entity_poly.type
_entity_poly.pdbx_seq_one_letter_code
_entity_poly.pdbx_strand_id
1 'polypeptide(L)'
;MQNSIAENIATFLKQYEPFNFIEYSDLKAIVLDSNILTLQKGKTLFKINDELHDSFYIVYSGVVHLTKVLDAEEVLHSKCYSGNLFGLRPFFAKNNYVLKATANEDAVLYAIPIAVFKPYLTKYTAVLDYFLENFATQGKPKKENYQQFKSISEIDTSSSDTNYSY
;
A
#
# COMPACT_ATOMS: atom_id res chain seq x y z
N MET A 1 19.31 6.84 -4.80
CA MET A 1 18.54 7.45 -5.92
C MET A 1 19.07 8.84 -6.20
N GLN A 2 19.14 9.23 -7.47
CA GLN A 2 19.62 10.57 -7.84
C GLN A 2 18.57 11.63 -7.49
N ASN A 3 19.04 12.82 -7.14
CA ASN A 3 18.14 13.91 -6.70
C ASN A 3 17.07 14.28 -7.72
N SER A 4 17.42 14.37 -9.02
CA SER A 4 16.45 14.75 -10.06
C SER A 4 15.33 13.70 -10.21
N ILE A 5 15.69 12.43 -10.11
CA ILE A 5 14.71 11.34 -10.15
C ILE A 5 13.82 11.38 -8.90
N ALA A 6 14.43 11.61 -7.73
CA ALA A 6 13.69 11.72 -6.47
C ALA A 6 12.71 12.89 -6.50
N GLU A 7 13.10 14.01 -7.07
CA GLU A 7 12.20 15.16 -7.23
C GLU A 7 11.00 14.84 -8.11
N ASN A 8 11.23 14.13 -9.20
CA ASN A 8 10.13 13.73 -10.10
C ASN A 8 9.18 12.75 -9.41
N ILE A 9 9.72 11.80 -8.66
CA ILE A 9 8.90 10.84 -7.92
C ILE A 9 8.11 11.53 -6.81
N ALA A 10 8.75 12.43 -6.06
CA ALA A 10 8.07 13.18 -5.01
C ALA A 10 6.94 14.04 -5.59
N THR A 11 7.15 14.67 -6.74
CA THR A 11 6.13 15.43 -7.44
C THR A 11 4.96 14.53 -7.87
N PHE A 12 5.26 13.33 -8.36
CA PHE A 12 4.24 12.35 -8.71
C PHE A 12 3.43 11.95 -7.47
N LEU A 13 4.10 11.56 -6.38
CA LEU A 13 3.43 11.11 -5.17
C LEU A 13 2.58 12.21 -4.53
N LYS A 14 2.99 13.46 -4.66
CA LYS A 14 2.28 14.61 -4.09
C LYS A 14 0.86 14.76 -4.65
N GLN A 15 0.56 14.14 -5.77
CA GLN A 15 -0.77 14.17 -6.39
C GLN A 15 -1.77 13.19 -5.75
N TYR A 16 -1.30 12.28 -4.90
CA TYR A 16 -2.12 11.17 -4.39
C TYR A 16 -2.15 11.14 -2.87
N GLU A 17 -3.32 10.81 -2.32
CA GLU A 17 -3.44 10.53 -0.89
C GLU A 17 -2.73 9.21 -0.56
N PRO A 18 -2.10 9.09 0.61
CA PRO A 18 -1.93 10.11 1.65
C PRO A 18 -0.67 10.97 1.47
N PHE A 19 0.08 10.80 0.39
CA PHE A 19 1.36 11.50 0.18
C PHE A 19 1.18 13.00 0.01
N ASN A 20 0.01 13.44 -0.46
CA ASN A 20 -0.30 14.87 -0.58
C ASN A 20 -0.34 15.60 0.76
N PHE A 21 -0.48 14.87 1.88
CA PHE A 21 -0.45 15.45 3.23
C PHE A 21 0.96 15.68 3.75
N ILE A 22 1.97 15.10 3.09
CA ILE A 22 3.37 15.18 3.52
C ILE A 22 4.03 16.36 2.81
N GLU A 23 4.79 17.16 3.56
CA GLU A 23 5.54 18.25 2.96
C GLU A 23 6.53 17.73 1.93
N TYR A 24 6.75 18.52 0.89
CA TYR A 24 7.59 18.10 -0.24
C TYR A 24 9.00 17.67 0.19
N SER A 25 9.60 18.43 1.11
CA SER A 25 10.96 18.11 1.60
C SER A 25 11.03 16.75 2.29
N ASP A 26 10.03 16.41 3.08
CA ASP A 26 9.95 15.11 3.73
C ASP A 26 9.65 14.00 2.72
N LEU A 27 8.77 14.27 1.78
CA LEU A 27 8.45 13.32 0.74
C LEU A 27 9.67 13.00 -0.12
N LYS A 28 10.47 14.00 -0.45
CA LYS A 28 11.72 13.81 -1.17
C LYS A 28 12.70 12.96 -0.35
N ALA A 29 12.79 13.18 0.96
CA ALA A 29 13.64 12.38 1.84
C ALA A 29 13.20 10.91 1.86
N ILE A 30 11.90 10.65 1.93
CA ILE A 30 11.35 9.30 1.84
C ILE A 30 11.76 8.64 0.53
N VAL A 31 11.59 9.36 -0.58
CA VAL A 31 11.87 8.83 -1.90
C VAL A 31 13.35 8.51 -2.09
N LEU A 32 14.25 9.34 -1.54
CA LEU A 32 15.68 9.09 -1.63
C LEU A 32 16.10 7.76 -0.98
N ASP A 33 15.36 7.32 0.02
CA ASP A 33 15.60 6.05 0.71
C ASP A 33 14.71 4.90 0.21
N SER A 34 14.07 5.11 -0.93
CA SER A 34 13.17 4.12 -1.56
C SER A 34 13.78 3.58 -2.84
N ASN A 35 13.13 2.57 -3.42
CA ASN A 35 13.63 1.89 -4.61
C ASN A 35 12.58 1.87 -5.72
N ILE A 36 13.06 1.80 -6.95
CA ILE A 36 12.22 1.57 -8.12
C ILE A 36 12.29 0.08 -8.45
N LEU A 37 11.14 -0.52 -8.66
CA LEU A 37 11.01 -1.94 -8.97
C LEU A 37 10.20 -2.11 -10.25
N THR A 38 10.67 -2.94 -11.17
CA THR A 38 9.91 -3.32 -12.35
C THR A 38 9.33 -4.71 -12.16
N LEU A 39 8.09 -4.90 -12.60
CA LEU A 39 7.39 -6.16 -12.49
C LEU A 39 6.77 -6.48 -13.85
N GLN A 40 7.28 -7.49 -14.52
CA GLN A 40 6.78 -7.88 -15.83
C GLN A 40 5.39 -8.51 -15.73
N LYS A 41 4.60 -8.30 -16.76
CA LYS A 41 3.26 -8.90 -16.89
C LYS A 41 3.30 -10.40 -16.54
N GLY A 42 2.40 -10.83 -15.69
CA GLY A 42 2.27 -12.22 -15.24
C GLY A 42 3.17 -12.60 -14.07
N LYS A 43 4.11 -11.75 -13.67
CA LYS A 43 4.97 -12.02 -12.52
C LYS A 43 4.27 -11.70 -11.22
N THR A 44 4.56 -12.50 -10.20
CA THR A 44 4.01 -12.35 -8.85
C THR A 44 5.02 -11.66 -7.96
N LEU A 45 4.59 -10.60 -7.27
CA LEU A 45 5.42 -9.86 -6.32
C LEU A 45 5.44 -10.55 -4.95
N PHE A 46 4.29 -10.96 -4.46
CA PHE A 46 4.16 -11.76 -3.25
C PHE A 46 2.91 -12.63 -3.33
N LYS A 47 2.93 -13.71 -2.56
CA LYS A 47 1.83 -14.70 -2.51
C LYS A 47 1.16 -14.67 -1.16
N ILE A 48 -0.04 -15.26 -1.10
CA ILE A 48 -0.75 -15.47 0.16
C ILE A 48 0.13 -16.32 1.09
N ASN A 49 0.24 -15.90 2.34
CA ASN A 49 1.05 -16.48 3.41
C ASN A 49 2.56 -16.27 3.30
N ASP A 50 3.04 -15.58 2.28
CA ASP A 50 4.45 -15.16 2.26
C ASP A 50 4.75 -14.23 3.44
N GLU A 51 5.98 -14.29 3.92
CA GLU A 51 6.47 -13.33 4.91
C GLU A 51 6.45 -11.93 4.32
N LEU A 52 6.21 -10.92 5.16
CA LEU A 52 6.16 -9.54 4.71
C LEU A 52 7.50 -9.09 4.16
N HIS A 53 7.46 -8.34 3.07
CA HIS A 53 8.61 -7.61 2.57
C HIS A 53 8.90 -6.42 3.49
N ASP A 54 10.10 -5.87 3.38
CA ASP A 54 10.47 -4.68 4.15
C ASP A 54 9.79 -3.41 3.67
N SER A 55 9.16 -3.46 2.52
CA SER A 55 8.58 -2.29 1.85
C SER A 55 7.12 -2.52 1.51
N PHE A 56 6.38 -1.41 1.40
CA PHE A 56 5.11 -1.39 0.70
C PHE A 56 5.30 -0.71 -0.66
N TYR A 57 4.27 -0.70 -1.49
CA TYR A 57 4.41 -0.38 -2.90
C TYR A 57 3.39 0.64 -3.37
N ILE A 58 3.81 1.47 -4.33
CA ILE A 58 2.93 2.38 -5.07
C ILE A 58 3.13 2.09 -6.56
N VAL A 59 2.03 1.96 -7.29
CA VAL A 59 2.09 1.80 -8.75
C VAL A 59 2.41 3.15 -9.37
N TYR A 60 3.50 3.19 -10.12
CA TYR A 60 3.80 4.35 -10.98
C TYR A 60 3.13 4.18 -12.35
N SER A 61 3.32 3.02 -12.98
CA SER A 61 2.70 2.70 -14.27
C SER A 61 2.35 1.23 -14.32
N GLY A 62 1.45 0.86 -15.19
CA GLY A 62 0.96 -0.50 -15.32
C GLY A 62 -0.19 -0.80 -14.36
N VAL A 63 -0.50 -2.08 -14.20
CA VAL A 63 -1.62 -2.54 -13.37
C VAL A 63 -1.19 -3.76 -12.57
N VAL A 64 -1.45 -3.72 -11.27
CA VAL A 64 -1.24 -4.86 -10.36
C VAL A 64 -2.60 -5.36 -9.88
N HIS A 65 -2.83 -6.65 -9.99
CA HIS A 65 -4.02 -7.30 -9.45
C HIS A 65 -3.69 -7.87 -8.07
N LEU A 66 -4.57 -7.60 -7.11
CA LEU A 66 -4.57 -8.25 -5.81
C LEU A 66 -5.70 -9.27 -5.80
N THR A 67 -5.35 -10.52 -5.50
CA THR A 67 -6.28 -11.63 -5.53
C THR A 67 -6.30 -12.36 -4.20
N LYS A 68 -7.39 -13.05 -3.93
CA LYS A 68 -7.57 -13.89 -2.75
C LYS A 68 -8.18 -15.21 -3.17
N VAL A 69 -8.24 -16.18 -2.25
CA VAL A 69 -8.87 -17.47 -2.50
C VAL A 69 -10.21 -17.53 -1.76
N LEU A 70 -11.28 -17.82 -2.51
CA LEU A 70 -12.61 -18.07 -1.98
C LEU A 70 -13.11 -19.40 -2.55
N ASP A 71 -13.50 -20.33 -1.67
CA ASP A 71 -14.03 -21.64 -2.08
C ASP A 71 -13.09 -22.36 -3.05
N ALA A 72 -11.79 -22.33 -2.74
CA ALA A 72 -10.71 -22.92 -3.52
C ALA A 72 -10.48 -22.29 -4.90
N GLU A 73 -11.10 -21.14 -5.16
CA GLU A 73 -10.89 -20.40 -6.42
C GLU A 73 -10.20 -19.06 -6.14
N GLU A 74 -9.29 -18.68 -7.04
CA GLU A 74 -8.66 -17.39 -7.00
C GLU A 74 -9.61 -16.35 -7.57
N VAL A 75 -9.91 -15.31 -6.77
CA VAL A 75 -10.82 -14.24 -7.18
C VAL A 75 -10.13 -12.88 -7.02
N LEU A 76 -10.49 -11.95 -7.87
CA LEU A 76 -9.96 -10.60 -7.84
C LEU A 76 -10.49 -9.87 -6.60
N HIS A 77 -9.57 -9.32 -5.81
CA HIS A 77 -9.89 -8.45 -4.68
C HIS A 77 -9.91 -6.99 -5.11
N SER A 78 -8.83 -6.55 -5.77
CA SER A 78 -8.72 -5.17 -6.25
C SER A 78 -7.71 -5.05 -7.38
N LYS A 79 -7.84 -3.96 -8.12
CA LYS A 79 -6.89 -3.56 -9.16
C LYS A 79 -6.17 -2.31 -8.71
N CYS A 80 -4.85 -2.32 -8.79
CA CYS A 80 -4.03 -1.17 -8.42
C CYS A 80 -3.52 -0.50 -9.70
N TYR A 81 -3.91 0.75 -9.86
CA TYR A 81 -3.50 1.59 -10.97
C TYR A 81 -2.48 2.63 -10.51
N SER A 82 -1.98 3.43 -11.43
CA SER A 82 -1.05 4.52 -11.15
C SER A 82 -1.51 5.36 -9.95
N GLY A 83 -0.64 5.51 -8.97
CA GLY A 83 -0.92 6.24 -7.71
C GLY A 83 -1.50 5.41 -6.59
N ASN A 84 -1.93 4.18 -6.84
CA ASN A 84 -2.48 3.32 -5.80
C ASN A 84 -1.38 2.66 -4.98
N LEU A 85 -1.59 2.65 -3.68
CA LEU A 85 -0.72 2.04 -2.69
C LEU A 85 -1.23 0.65 -2.32
N PHE A 86 -0.32 -0.30 -2.14
CA PHE A 86 -0.70 -1.65 -1.68
C PHE A 86 0.44 -2.29 -0.89
N GLY A 87 0.11 -3.35 -0.16
CA GLY A 87 1.10 -4.11 0.61
C GLY A 87 1.45 -3.51 1.96
N LEU A 88 0.71 -2.53 2.45
CA LEU A 88 0.96 -1.88 3.72
C LEU A 88 0.11 -2.43 4.87
N ARG A 89 -1.14 -2.77 4.61
CA ARG A 89 -2.07 -3.20 5.65
C ARG A 89 -1.55 -4.37 6.50
N PRO A 90 -0.90 -5.40 5.92
CA PRO A 90 -0.40 -6.52 6.73
C PRO A 90 0.61 -6.11 7.79
N PHE A 91 1.35 -5.03 7.61
CA PHE A 91 2.27 -4.53 8.64
C PHE A 91 1.54 -4.10 9.90
N PHE A 92 0.40 -3.42 9.75
CA PHE A 92 -0.41 -3.00 10.88
C PHE A 92 -1.13 -4.18 11.52
N ALA A 93 -1.56 -5.14 10.71
CA ALA A 93 -2.24 -6.34 11.19
C ALA A 93 -1.29 -7.36 11.81
N LYS A 94 0.01 -7.20 11.60
CA LYS A 94 1.05 -8.14 12.06
C LYS A 94 0.82 -9.55 11.54
N ASN A 95 0.38 -9.64 10.29
CA ASN A 95 0.12 -10.90 9.60
C ASN A 95 1.04 -11.02 8.38
N ASN A 96 1.20 -12.24 7.90
CA ASN A 96 1.75 -12.47 6.58
C ASN A 96 0.77 -11.94 5.52
N TYR A 97 1.18 -11.93 4.26
CA TYR A 97 0.30 -11.47 3.19
C TYR A 97 -0.97 -12.32 3.11
N VAL A 98 -2.11 -11.66 3.03
CA VAL A 98 -3.41 -12.31 2.85
C VAL A 98 -3.91 -12.21 1.42
N LEU A 99 -3.21 -11.46 0.59
CA LEU A 99 -3.50 -11.30 -0.83
C LEU A 99 -2.27 -11.66 -1.65
N LYS A 100 -2.50 -12.01 -2.91
CA LYS A 100 -1.44 -12.25 -3.89
C LYS A 100 -1.39 -11.05 -4.82
N ALA A 101 -0.20 -10.51 -5.08
CA ALA A 101 0.00 -9.39 -5.99
C ALA A 101 0.67 -9.87 -7.27
N THR A 102 0.01 -9.66 -8.41
CA THR A 102 0.50 -10.08 -9.72
C THR A 102 0.37 -8.94 -10.71
N ALA A 103 1.39 -8.73 -11.53
CA ALA A 103 1.31 -7.73 -12.59
C ALA A 103 0.36 -8.19 -13.69
N ASN A 104 -0.68 -7.41 -13.93
CA ASN A 104 -1.61 -7.65 -15.04
C ASN A 104 -1.12 -6.99 -16.34
N GLU A 105 -0.25 -6.02 -16.20
CA GLU A 105 0.53 -5.39 -17.28
C GLU A 105 1.92 -5.14 -16.74
N ASP A 106 2.89 -4.94 -17.64
CA ASP A 106 4.22 -4.53 -17.19
C ASP A 106 4.09 -3.31 -16.30
N ALA A 107 4.62 -3.39 -15.09
CA ALA A 107 4.45 -2.36 -14.08
C ALA A 107 5.76 -1.82 -13.57
N VAL A 108 5.77 -0.54 -13.24
CA VAL A 108 6.83 0.11 -12.49
C VAL A 108 6.26 0.49 -11.14
N LEU A 109 6.94 0.07 -10.09
CA LEU A 109 6.52 0.28 -8.71
C LEU A 109 7.57 1.10 -7.97
N TYR A 110 7.12 1.92 -7.03
CA TYR A 110 7.99 2.48 -6.01
C TYR A 110 7.86 1.64 -4.76
N ALA A 111 8.98 1.14 -4.26
CA ALA A 111 9.05 0.36 -3.03
C ALA A 111 9.55 1.25 -1.91
N ILE A 112 8.69 1.55 -0.96
CA ILE A 112 9.03 2.40 0.19
C ILE A 112 9.24 1.52 1.41
N PRO A 113 10.46 1.51 1.99
CA PRO A 113 10.70 0.73 3.20
C PRO A 113 9.80 1.21 4.35
N ILE A 114 9.21 0.27 5.05
CA ILE A 114 8.35 0.58 6.20
C ILE A 114 9.11 1.37 7.25
N ALA A 115 10.36 0.99 7.52
CA ALA A 115 11.19 1.68 8.52
C ALA A 115 11.42 3.15 8.16
N VAL A 116 11.49 3.47 6.87
CA VAL A 116 11.64 4.85 6.39
C VAL A 116 10.34 5.63 6.55
N PHE A 117 9.22 4.99 6.28
CA PHE A 117 7.90 5.65 6.27
C PHE A 117 7.29 5.82 7.66
N LYS A 118 7.52 4.86 8.53
CA LYS A 118 6.89 4.77 9.86
C LYS A 118 6.95 6.06 10.69
N PRO A 119 8.08 6.79 10.77
CA PRO A 119 8.14 8.03 11.54
C PRO A 119 7.16 9.10 11.06
N TYR A 120 6.79 9.07 9.79
CA TYR A 120 5.90 10.09 9.22
C TYR A 120 4.43 9.84 9.57
N LEU A 121 4.07 8.65 10.05
CA LEU A 121 2.74 8.38 10.57
C LEU A 121 2.45 9.20 11.82
N THR A 122 3.46 9.41 12.66
CA THR A 122 3.32 10.25 13.85
C THR A 122 3.53 11.73 13.55
N LYS A 123 4.43 12.04 12.64
CA LYS A 123 4.69 13.42 12.25
C LYS A 123 3.48 14.07 11.55
N TYR A 124 2.77 13.30 10.73
CA TYR A 124 1.63 13.78 9.95
C TYR A 124 0.37 13.04 10.38
N THR A 125 -0.40 13.65 11.28
CA THR A 125 -1.65 13.02 11.76
C THR A 125 -2.64 12.77 10.63
N ALA A 126 -2.66 13.63 9.60
CA ALA A 126 -3.52 13.43 8.44
C ALA A 126 -3.20 12.14 7.69
N VAL A 127 -1.93 11.73 7.65
CA VAL A 127 -1.51 10.47 7.04
C VAL A 127 -2.04 9.29 7.86
N LEU A 128 -1.87 9.35 9.17
CA LEU A 128 -2.39 8.31 10.05
C LEU A 128 -3.90 8.21 9.97
N ASP A 129 -4.59 9.34 10.01
CA ASP A 129 -6.06 9.39 9.90
C ASP A 129 -6.55 8.78 8.59
N TYR A 130 -5.85 9.05 7.49
CA TYR A 130 -6.18 8.46 6.21
C TYR A 130 -6.16 6.93 6.28
N PHE A 131 -5.11 6.34 6.86
CA PHE A 131 -5.03 4.89 6.97
C PHE A 131 -6.06 4.32 7.93
N LEU A 132 -6.27 4.97 9.07
CA LEU A 132 -7.30 4.54 10.01
C LEU A 132 -8.67 4.51 9.34
N GLU A 133 -9.01 5.56 8.61
CA GLU A 133 -10.30 5.65 7.95
C GLU A 133 -10.44 4.64 6.81
N ASN A 134 -9.44 4.52 5.96
CA ASN A 134 -9.53 3.63 4.81
C ASN A 134 -9.50 2.15 5.21
N PHE A 135 -8.69 1.78 6.18
CA PHE A 135 -8.70 0.40 6.68
C PHE A 135 -10.03 0.07 7.36
N ALA A 136 -10.58 1.01 8.11
CA ALA A 136 -11.82 0.82 8.85
C ALA A 136 -13.04 0.68 7.95
N THR A 137 -13.00 1.17 6.71
CA THR A 137 -14.15 1.13 5.80
C THR A 137 -14.27 -0.14 4.99
N GLN A 138 -13.30 -1.05 5.08
CA GLN A 138 -13.32 -2.26 4.25
C GLN A 138 -14.32 -3.29 4.77
N GLY A 139 -15.43 -3.45 4.03
CA GLY A 139 -16.36 -4.55 4.20
C GLY A 139 -17.22 -4.53 5.45
N LYS A 140 -17.11 -3.51 6.29
CA LYS A 140 -17.87 -3.40 7.54
C LYS A 140 -18.37 -1.97 7.76
N PRO A 141 -19.39 -1.78 8.62
CA PRO A 141 -19.81 -0.43 8.99
C PRO A 141 -18.65 0.39 9.54
N LYS A 142 -18.53 1.61 9.09
CA LYS A 142 -17.40 2.48 9.42
C LYS A 142 -17.13 2.60 10.93
N LYS A 143 -18.18 2.77 11.73
CA LYS A 143 -18.02 3.00 13.16
C LYS A 143 -17.38 1.82 13.88
N GLU A 144 -17.81 0.61 13.55
CA GLU A 144 -17.27 -0.60 14.17
C GLU A 144 -15.81 -0.82 13.79
N ASN A 145 -15.54 -0.71 12.51
CA ASN A 145 -14.17 -0.88 12.02
C ASN A 145 -13.24 0.19 12.57
N TYR A 146 -13.71 1.41 12.69
CA TYR A 146 -12.90 2.50 13.22
C TYR A 146 -12.47 2.25 14.65
N GLN A 147 -13.36 1.75 15.50
CA GLN A 147 -13.03 1.43 16.87
C GLN A 147 -11.98 0.32 16.96
N GLN A 148 -12.15 -0.74 16.19
CA GLN A 148 -11.17 -1.81 16.13
C GLN A 148 -9.82 -1.31 15.65
N PHE A 149 -9.85 -0.44 14.66
CA PHE A 149 -8.63 0.00 14.00
C PHE A 149 -7.81 0.98 14.83
N LYS A 150 -8.39 1.64 15.79
CA LYS A 150 -7.65 2.51 16.71
C LYS A 150 -6.56 1.78 17.47
N SER A 151 -6.71 0.49 17.69
CA SER A 151 -5.67 -0.32 18.32
C SER A 151 -4.52 -0.69 17.40
N ILE A 152 -4.70 -0.56 16.09
CA ILE A 152 -3.75 -0.92 15.03
C ILE A 152 -3.41 -2.41 14.99
N SER A 153 -3.53 -3.11 16.09
CA SER A 153 -3.19 -4.54 16.16
C SER A 153 -4.33 -5.47 15.73
N GLU A 154 -5.51 -4.94 15.44
CA GLU A 154 -6.71 -5.72 15.18
C GLU A 154 -7.33 -5.43 13.82
N ILE A 155 -6.50 -5.24 12.80
CA ILE A 155 -7.00 -4.96 11.46
C ILE A 155 -7.66 -6.21 10.90
N ASP A 156 -8.93 -6.07 10.53
CA ASP A 156 -9.66 -7.14 9.89
C ASP A 156 -9.30 -7.21 8.41
N THR A 157 -8.64 -8.29 8.03
CA THR A 157 -8.23 -8.52 6.64
C THR A 157 -9.22 -9.37 5.86
N SER A 158 -10.32 -9.79 6.48
CA SER A 158 -11.31 -10.65 5.84
C SER A 158 -12.26 -9.91 4.90
N SER A 159 -12.28 -8.60 4.97
CA SER A 159 -13.16 -7.80 4.12
C SER A 159 -12.81 -7.91 2.66
N SER A 160 -13.81 -8.00 1.83
CA SER A 160 -13.58 -8.30 0.43
C SER A 160 -14.25 -7.36 -0.55
N ASP A 161 -15.10 -6.48 -0.08
CA ASP A 161 -16.04 -5.77 -0.96
C ASP A 161 -15.59 -4.37 -1.33
N THR A 162 -14.38 -4.01 -1.03
CA THR A 162 -13.87 -2.68 -1.31
C THR A 162 -12.70 -2.72 -2.27
N ASN A 163 -12.38 -1.57 -2.81
CA ASN A 163 -11.25 -1.40 -3.71
C ASN A 163 -9.97 -1.00 -3.00
N TYR A 164 -9.93 -1.04 -1.67
CA TYR A 164 -8.74 -0.68 -0.93
C TYR A 164 -7.74 -1.82 -0.93
N SER A 165 -6.50 -1.50 -1.24
CA SER A 165 -5.43 -2.47 -1.43
C SER A 165 -4.38 -2.44 -0.32
N TYR A 166 -4.60 -1.66 0.67
CA TYR A 166 -3.57 -1.39 1.68
C TYR A 166 -3.17 -2.62 2.51
#